data_1824818940dea3cfcbafa2edf66a58b2
#
_entry.id   1824818940dea3cfcbafa2edf66a58b2
#
_cell.length_a   1.000
_cell.length_b   1.000
_cell.length_c   1.000
_cell.angle_alpha   90.00
_cell.angle_beta   90.00
_cell.angle_gamma   90.00
#
_symmetry.space_group_name_H-M   'P 1'
#
loop_
_entity.id
_entity.type
_entity.pdbx_description
1 polymer ?
#
loop_
_entity_poly.entity_id
_entity_poly.type
_entity_poly.pdbx_seq_one_letter_code
_entity_poly.pdbx_strand_id
1 'polypeptide(L)'
;MAGSSFGTLFCMTTWGETHGKGVGVVVDGCPAGLSLCEEDIQKYLNRRKPGQSKYTTKRKEDDKVEILSGVFEGKTTGTPISMAVFNKDQHSKDYSAIKDIYRPGHADYTFDKKYGFRDYRGGGRSSGRETTARVAAGAV
;
A
#
# COMPACT_ATOMS: atom_id res chain seq x y z
N MET A 1 16.17 7.77 -7.98
CA MET A 1 15.81 6.69 -7.01
C MET A 1 14.32 6.55 -6.92
N ALA A 2 13.81 5.33 -6.89
CA ALA A 2 12.39 5.09 -6.65
C ALA A 2 12.11 5.31 -5.14
N GLY A 3 11.11 6.16 -4.79
CA GLY A 3 10.76 6.48 -3.41
C GLY A 3 9.91 5.39 -2.72
N SER A 4 10.08 4.11 -3.10
CA SER A 4 9.28 3.00 -2.57
C SER A 4 9.95 2.26 -1.41
N SER A 5 11.24 2.51 -1.17
CA SER A 5 12.00 1.89 -0.07
C SER A 5 12.37 2.92 0.98
N PHE A 6 12.38 2.52 2.23
CA PHE A 6 12.70 3.35 3.39
C PHE A 6 13.33 2.50 4.49
N GLY A 7 14.25 3.10 5.26
CA GLY A 7 14.93 2.47 6.39
C GLY A 7 16.38 2.04 6.11
N THR A 8 17.07 1.63 7.15
CA THR A 8 18.46 1.17 7.11
C THR A 8 18.61 -0.22 7.70
N LEU A 9 18.36 -0.41 8.99
CA LEU A 9 18.38 -1.72 9.65
C LEU A 9 17.02 -2.42 9.57
N PHE A 10 15.96 -1.68 9.89
CA PHE A 10 14.59 -2.06 9.61
C PHE A 10 14.20 -1.37 8.31
N CYS A 11 14.06 -2.14 7.26
CA CYS A 11 13.80 -1.63 5.91
C CYS A 11 12.42 -2.06 5.45
N MET A 12 11.74 -1.18 4.71
CA MET A 12 10.51 -1.53 4.03
C MET A 12 10.57 -1.16 2.55
N THR A 13 9.95 -1.98 1.72
CA THR A 13 9.72 -1.67 0.30
C THR A 13 8.24 -1.86 0.00
N THR A 14 7.55 -0.79 -0.37
CA THR A 14 6.13 -0.81 -0.73
C THR A 14 5.94 -1.10 -2.22
N TRP A 15 4.86 -1.78 -2.57
CA TRP A 15 4.52 -2.16 -3.94
C TRP A 15 3.01 -2.09 -4.19
N GLY A 16 2.62 -2.24 -5.45
CA GLY A 16 1.22 -2.27 -5.88
C GLY A 16 0.62 -0.90 -6.17
N GLU A 17 -0.56 -0.88 -6.76
CA GLU A 17 -1.28 0.30 -7.25
C GLU A 17 -2.73 0.32 -6.79
N THR A 18 -3.30 1.54 -6.75
CA THR A 18 -4.69 1.79 -6.33
C THR A 18 -5.72 0.99 -7.12
N HIS A 19 -5.53 0.84 -8.43
CA HIS A 19 -6.43 0.08 -9.33
C HIS A 19 -5.77 -1.20 -9.86
N GLY A 20 -4.66 -1.64 -9.25
CA GLY A 20 -4.07 -2.96 -9.45
C GLY A 20 -4.76 -4.02 -8.56
N LYS A 21 -4.18 -5.21 -8.51
CA LYS A 21 -4.70 -6.32 -7.67
C LYS A 21 -4.67 -5.99 -6.18
N GLY A 22 -3.69 -5.21 -5.74
CA GLY A 22 -3.52 -4.85 -4.34
C GLY A 22 -2.35 -3.90 -4.10
N VAL A 23 -2.16 -3.55 -2.85
CA VAL A 23 -0.99 -2.84 -2.35
C VAL A 23 -0.35 -3.67 -1.25
N GLY A 24 0.95 -3.58 -1.09
CA GLY A 24 1.64 -4.34 -0.07
C GLY A 24 3.01 -3.81 0.27
N VAL A 25 3.68 -4.49 1.18
CA VAL A 25 5.00 -4.14 1.66
C VAL A 25 5.80 -5.39 1.97
N VAL A 26 7.08 -5.32 1.73
CA VAL A 26 8.06 -6.25 2.29
C VAL A 26 8.84 -5.49 3.36
N VAL A 27 8.89 -6.05 4.56
CA VAL A 27 9.70 -5.57 5.69
C VAL A 27 10.87 -6.52 5.88
N ASP A 28 12.06 -5.97 5.94
CA ASP A 28 13.30 -6.71 6.23
C ASP A 28 13.99 -6.11 7.47
N GLY A 29 14.78 -6.92 8.16
CA GLY A 29 15.47 -6.52 9.39
C GLY A 29 14.61 -6.59 10.65
N CYS A 30 13.44 -7.22 10.62
CA CYS A 30 12.66 -7.52 11.82
C CYS A 30 13.32 -8.67 12.59
N PRO A 31 13.61 -8.53 13.92
CA PRO A 31 14.17 -9.63 14.71
C PRO A 31 13.28 -10.86 14.72
N ALA A 32 13.89 -12.03 14.83
CA ALA A 32 13.16 -13.29 15.02
C ALA A 32 12.56 -13.41 16.41
N GLY A 33 11.45 -14.16 16.54
CA GLY A 33 10.85 -14.53 17.82
C GLY A 33 9.85 -13.53 18.40
N LEU A 34 9.56 -12.41 17.71
CA LEU A 34 8.51 -11.49 18.12
C LEU A 34 7.13 -12.08 17.81
N SER A 35 6.18 -11.95 18.72
CA SER A 35 4.79 -12.32 18.46
C SER A 35 4.19 -11.36 17.44
N LEU A 36 3.63 -11.90 16.36
CA LEU A 36 3.02 -11.12 15.29
C LEU A 36 1.91 -11.94 14.60
N CYS A 37 0.75 -11.33 14.44
CA CYS A 37 -0.36 -11.85 13.63
C CYS A 37 -1.05 -10.73 12.85
N GLU A 38 -1.95 -11.09 11.95
CA GLU A 38 -2.68 -10.11 11.13
C GLU A 38 -3.47 -9.13 11.98
N GLU A 39 -4.02 -9.55 13.11
CA GLU A 39 -4.81 -8.71 14.02
C GLU A 39 -3.99 -7.57 14.61
N ASP A 40 -2.71 -7.79 14.86
CA ASP A 40 -1.82 -6.75 15.38
C ASP A 40 -1.65 -5.61 14.38
N ILE A 41 -1.59 -5.93 13.10
CA ILE A 41 -1.47 -4.98 12.01
C ILE A 41 -2.82 -4.36 11.69
N GLN A 42 -3.88 -5.18 11.67
CA GLN A 42 -5.23 -4.78 11.28
C GLN A 42 -5.80 -3.66 12.14
N LYS A 43 -5.49 -3.62 13.43
CA LYS A 43 -5.93 -2.53 14.32
C LYS A 43 -5.46 -1.15 13.86
N TYR A 44 -4.26 -1.05 13.28
CA TYR A 44 -3.74 0.20 12.73
C TYR A 44 -4.34 0.51 11.36
N LEU A 45 -4.50 -0.49 10.51
CA LEU A 45 -5.16 -0.34 9.22
C LEU A 45 -6.62 0.10 9.37
N ASN A 46 -7.33 -0.40 10.37
CA ASN A 46 -8.69 0.02 10.68
C ASN A 46 -8.81 1.52 11.02
N ARG A 47 -7.78 2.10 11.63
CA ARG A 47 -7.72 3.55 11.92
C ARG A 47 -7.46 4.39 10.68
N ARG A 48 -6.87 3.79 9.64
CA ARG A 48 -6.49 4.46 8.39
C ARG A 48 -7.52 4.28 7.28
N LYS A 49 -8.28 3.19 7.25
CA LYS A 49 -9.18 2.81 6.12
C LYS A 49 -10.14 3.93 5.70
N PRO A 50 -10.62 3.95 4.44
CA PRO A 50 -11.62 4.90 3.97
C PRO A 50 -12.92 4.85 4.80
N GLY A 51 -13.71 5.95 4.75
CA GLY A 51 -15.02 5.98 5.40
C GLY A 51 -15.01 6.37 6.89
N GLN A 52 -13.87 6.84 7.44
CA GLN A 52 -13.76 7.28 8.83
C GLN A 52 -14.48 8.63 9.12
N SER A 53 -14.76 9.42 8.09
CA SER A 53 -15.45 10.69 8.24
C SER A 53 -16.18 11.08 6.94
N LYS A 54 -17.07 12.10 7.03
CA LYS A 54 -17.77 12.68 5.86
C LYS A 54 -16.85 13.33 4.81
N TYR A 55 -15.60 13.58 5.17
CA TYR A 55 -14.61 14.21 4.29
C TYR A 55 -13.70 13.19 3.57
N THR A 56 -13.80 11.91 3.89
CA THR A 56 -13.02 10.85 3.25
C THR A 56 -13.72 10.34 1.98
N THR A 57 -12.98 9.63 1.15
CA THR A 57 -13.54 8.98 -0.04
C THR A 57 -14.69 8.04 0.32
N LYS A 58 -15.69 7.94 -0.57
CA LYS A 58 -16.82 7.00 -0.45
C LYS A 58 -16.44 5.54 -0.73
N ARG A 59 -15.20 5.29 -1.15
CA ARG A 59 -14.69 3.95 -1.44
C ARG A 59 -14.84 3.04 -0.22
N LYS A 60 -15.36 1.84 -0.43
CA LYS A 60 -15.52 0.82 0.62
C LYS A 60 -14.41 -0.20 0.49
N GLU A 61 -13.45 -0.15 1.39
CA GLU A 61 -12.34 -1.11 1.48
C GLU A 61 -12.21 -1.55 2.93
N ASP A 62 -12.13 -2.84 3.15
CA ASP A 62 -11.92 -3.41 4.49
C ASP A 62 -10.45 -3.28 4.89
N ASP A 63 -9.56 -3.07 3.91
CA ASP A 63 -8.10 -3.05 4.07
C ASP A 63 -7.58 -4.27 4.86
N LYS A 64 -8.19 -5.45 4.58
CA LYS A 64 -7.81 -6.69 5.24
C LYS A 64 -6.40 -7.07 4.83
N VAL A 65 -5.50 -7.13 5.81
CA VAL A 65 -4.12 -7.54 5.60
C VAL A 65 -3.98 -9.05 5.60
N GLU A 66 -3.07 -9.55 4.77
CA GLU A 66 -2.62 -10.93 4.76
C GLU A 66 -1.10 -10.94 4.90
N ILE A 67 -0.57 -11.74 5.83
CA ILE A 67 0.86 -12.01 5.97
C ILE A 67 1.20 -13.19 5.07
N LEU A 68 2.10 -12.95 4.10
CA LEU A 68 2.46 -13.94 3.08
C LEU A 68 3.77 -14.66 3.39
N SER A 69 4.64 -14.10 4.25
CA SER A 69 5.92 -14.67 4.64
C SER A 69 6.47 -14.04 5.91
N GLY A 70 7.51 -14.62 6.50
CA GLY A 70 8.27 -14.07 7.61
C GLY A 70 7.66 -14.31 8.98
N VAL A 71 6.54 -15.04 9.08
CA VAL A 71 5.89 -15.44 10.33
C VAL A 71 5.61 -16.95 10.29
N PHE A 72 5.91 -17.64 11.38
CA PHE A 72 5.61 -19.05 11.58
C PHE A 72 5.14 -19.28 13.02
N GLU A 73 4.03 -19.99 13.20
CA GLU A 73 3.39 -20.25 14.52
C GLU A 73 3.22 -18.97 15.37
N GLY A 74 2.81 -17.86 14.71
CA GLY A 74 2.56 -16.59 15.40
C GLY A 74 3.82 -15.82 15.82
N LYS A 75 5.00 -16.20 15.31
CA LYS A 75 6.27 -15.54 15.61
C LYS A 75 7.03 -15.17 14.34
N THR A 76 7.70 -14.03 14.36
CA THR A 76 8.59 -13.61 13.29
C THR A 76 9.77 -14.59 13.17
N THR A 77 10.20 -14.85 11.94
CA THR A 77 11.30 -15.80 11.66
C THR A 77 12.65 -15.12 11.47
N GLY A 78 12.71 -13.78 11.43
CA GLY A 78 13.90 -13.02 11.07
C GLY A 78 14.13 -12.92 9.56
N THR A 79 13.30 -13.55 8.75
CA THR A 79 13.30 -13.43 7.29
C THR A 79 12.32 -12.32 6.84
N PRO A 80 12.37 -11.86 5.57
CA PRO A 80 11.48 -10.81 5.12
C PRO A 80 10.00 -11.12 5.33
N ILE A 81 9.30 -10.17 5.97
CA ILE A 81 7.85 -10.22 6.20
C ILE A 81 7.17 -9.56 5.00
N SER A 82 6.45 -10.33 4.20
CA SER A 82 5.64 -9.81 3.11
C SER A 82 4.18 -9.71 3.55
N MET A 83 3.59 -8.55 3.33
CA MET A 83 2.19 -8.28 3.65
C MET A 83 1.47 -7.70 2.44
N ALA A 84 0.22 -8.10 2.25
CA ALA A 84 -0.62 -7.62 1.15
C ALA A 84 -2.01 -7.21 1.65
N VAL A 85 -2.58 -6.19 0.98
CA VAL A 85 -3.98 -5.79 1.08
C VAL A 85 -4.56 -5.78 -0.32
N PHE A 86 -5.48 -6.70 -0.61
CA PHE A 86 -6.08 -6.83 -1.93
C PHE A 86 -7.20 -5.81 -2.14
N ASN A 87 -7.22 -5.19 -3.31
CA ASN A 87 -8.24 -4.22 -3.69
C ASN A 87 -9.55 -4.92 -4.04
N LYS A 88 -10.66 -4.47 -3.48
CA LYS A 88 -12.00 -5.01 -3.75
C LYS A 88 -12.86 -4.03 -4.55
N ASP A 89 -12.79 -2.74 -4.24
CA ASP A 89 -13.60 -1.68 -4.84
C ASP A 89 -12.76 -0.78 -5.76
N GLN A 90 -12.50 -1.28 -6.99
CA GLN A 90 -11.73 -0.56 -8.01
C GLN A 90 -12.61 -0.28 -9.25
N HIS A 91 -12.86 1.00 -9.51
CA HIS A 91 -13.62 1.48 -10.67
C HIS A 91 -12.69 2.07 -11.74
N SER A 92 -11.88 1.23 -12.38
CA SER A 92 -10.87 1.67 -13.36
C SER A 92 -11.46 2.31 -14.63
N LYS A 93 -12.72 2.01 -14.97
CA LYS A 93 -13.42 2.59 -16.13
C LYS A 93 -13.65 4.11 -16.00
N ASP A 94 -13.73 4.64 -14.78
CA ASP A 94 -13.98 6.05 -14.51
C ASP A 94 -12.82 6.97 -14.95
N TYR A 95 -11.65 6.40 -15.24
CA TYR A 95 -10.44 7.16 -15.60
C TYR A 95 -10.14 7.18 -17.10
N SER A 96 -10.87 6.42 -17.92
CA SER A 96 -10.59 6.31 -19.37
C SER A 96 -10.75 7.64 -20.11
N ALA A 97 -11.74 8.46 -19.72
CA ALA A 97 -12.01 9.76 -20.34
C ALA A 97 -10.92 10.83 -20.05
N ILE A 98 -10.10 10.62 -19.01
CA ILE A 98 -9.07 11.58 -18.58
C ILE A 98 -7.65 11.04 -18.70
N LYS A 99 -7.45 9.92 -19.40
CA LYS A 99 -6.15 9.27 -19.53
C LYS A 99 -5.07 10.19 -20.12
N ASP A 100 -5.45 11.05 -21.05
CA ASP A 100 -4.54 11.96 -21.76
C ASP A 100 -4.45 13.35 -21.11
N ILE A 101 -5.06 13.54 -19.94
CA ILE A 101 -5.08 14.82 -19.22
C ILE A 101 -4.32 14.68 -17.90
N TYR A 102 -3.49 15.67 -17.60
CA TYR A 102 -2.84 15.74 -16.29
C TYR A 102 -3.76 16.41 -15.27
N ARG A 103 -4.11 15.70 -14.23
CA ARG A 103 -5.01 16.20 -13.18
C ARG A 103 -4.27 17.18 -12.26
N PRO A 104 -4.81 18.35 -12.00
CA PRO A 104 -4.27 19.28 -11.00
C PRO A 104 -4.17 18.61 -9.61
N GLY A 105 -3.07 18.88 -8.89
CA GLY A 105 -2.84 18.32 -7.57
C GLY A 105 -2.47 16.83 -7.52
N HIS A 106 -2.25 16.19 -8.69
CA HIS A 106 -1.79 14.79 -8.82
C HIS A 106 -0.42 14.73 -9.47
N ALA A 107 0.25 13.58 -9.33
CA ALA A 107 1.60 13.37 -9.88
C ALA A 107 1.60 12.89 -11.35
N ASP A 108 0.54 13.09 -12.09
CA ASP A 108 0.38 12.59 -13.47
C ASP A 108 1.52 13.08 -14.38
N TYR A 109 1.74 14.38 -14.42
CA TYR A 109 2.80 15.00 -15.22
C TYR A 109 4.19 14.54 -14.80
N THR A 110 4.46 14.52 -13.49
CA THR A 110 5.78 14.17 -12.97
C THR A 110 6.12 12.71 -13.19
N PHE A 111 5.14 11.80 -13.16
CA PHE A 111 5.33 10.39 -13.49
C PHE A 111 5.63 10.20 -14.97
N ASP A 112 4.90 10.85 -15.88
CA ASP A 112 5.18 10.80 -17.31
C ASP A 112 6.57 11.35 -17.62
N LYS A 113 6.99 12.48 -17.01
CA LYS A 113 8.31 13.05 -17.21
C LYS A 113 9.44 12.20 -16.64
N LYS A 114 9.20 11.54 -15.53
CA LYS A 114 10.23 10.71 -14.85
C LYS A 114 10.38 9.33 -15.47
N TYR A 115 9.25 8.68 -15.83
CA TYR A 115 9.25 7.28 -16.25
C TYR A 115 8.90 7.09 -17.73
N GLY A 116 8.47 8.15 -18.43
CA GLY A 116 8.01 8.08 -19.82
C GLY A 116 6.66 7.40 -20.02
N PHE A 117 6.05 6.92 -18.92
CA PHE A 117 4.79 6.18 -18.92
C PHE A 117 4.17 6.22 -17.52
N ARG A 118 2.83 6.22 -17.42
CA ARG A 118 2.10 6.18 -16.15
C ARG A 118 0.88 5.27 -16.20
N ASP A 119 0.51 4.73 -15.07
CA ASP A 119 -0.83 4.20 -14.88
C ASP A 119 -1.79 5.37 -14.55
N TYR A 120 -2.65 5.73 -15.50
CA TYR A 120 -3.61 6.83 -15.35
C TYR A 120 -4.76 6.50 -14.40
N ARG A 121 -4.96 5.24 -14.04
CA ARG A 121 -6.08 4.78 -13.22
C ARG A 121 -5.86 5.15 -11.75
N GLY A 122 -6.60 6.13 -11.27
CA GLY A 122 -6.57 6.55 -9.86
C GLY A 122 -5.22 7.03 -9.31
N GLY A 123 -4.26 7.34 -10.19
CA GLY A 123 -2.94 7.79 -9.81
C GLY A 123 -1.91 6.69 -9.55
N GLY A 124 -2.27 5.42 -9.73
CA GLY A 124 -1.33 4.29 -9.59
C GLY A 124 -0.59 4.29 -8.26
N ARG A 125 0.74 4.29 -8.30
CA ARG A 125 1.64 4.37 -7.15
C ARG A 125 1.60 5.72 -6.42
N SER A 126 1.20 6.80 -7.06
CA SER A 126 1.12 8.14 -6.44
C SER A 126 -0.18 8.36 -5.63
N SER A 127 -1.06 7.38 -5.60
CA SER A 127 -2.30 7.44 -4.82
C SER A 127 -2.02 7.39 -3.31
N GLY A 128 -2.82 8.11 -2.52
CA GLY A 128 -2.81 8.04 -1.07
C GLY A 128 -3.05 6.63 -0.49
N ARG A 129 -3.58 5.70 -1.29
CA ARG A 129 -3.74 4.30 -0.91
C ARG A 129 -2.39 3.59 -0.65
N GLU A 130 -1.31 4.07 -1.23
CA GLU A 130 0.06 3.56 -0.96
C GLU A 130 0.41 3.61 0.54
N THR A 131 -0.17 4.56 1.27
CA THR A 131 0.03 4.66 2.72
C THR A 131 -0.51 3.46 3.51
N THR A 132 -1.39 2.64 2.94
CA THR A 132 -1.84 1.36 3.53
C THR A 132 -0.64 0.46 3.82
N ALA A 133 0.23 0.31 2.84
CA ALA A 133 1.45 -0.49 2.96
C ALA A 133 2.42 0.07 4.01
N ARG A 134 2.56 1.40 4.09
CA ARG A 134 3.41 2.05 5.10
C ARG A 134 2.86 1.87 6.52
N VAL A 135 1.55 1.95 6.69
CA VAL A 135 0.90 1.71 7.99
C VAL A 135 1.07 0.25 8.41
N ALA A 136 0.94 -0.70 7.47
CA ALA A 136 1.19 -2.11 7.75
C ALA A 136 2.63 -2.36 8.22
N ALA A 137 3.63 -1.78 7.54
CA ALA A 137 5.03 -1.89 7.95
C ALA A 137 5.31 -1.24 9.30
N GLY A 138 4.71 -0.09 9.59
CA GLY A 138 4.88 0.62 10.87
C GLY A 138 4.16 -0.05 12.04
N ALA A 139 3.33 -1.05 11.78
CA ALA A 139 2.65 -1.85 12.81
C ALA A 139 3.46 -3.07 13.26
N VAL A 140 4.43 -3.51 12.46
CA VAL A 140 5.40 -4.56 12.79
C VAL A 140 6.41 -4.07 13.83
#